data_245b9b1cbe7964ec4eeb4a039d93b33b
#
_entry.id   245b9b1cbe7964ec4eeb4a039d93b33b
#
_cell.length_a   1.000
_cell.length_b   1.000
_cell.length_c   1.000
_cell.angle_alpha   90.00
_cell.angle_beta   90.00
_cell.angle_gamma   90.00
#
_symmetry.space_group_name_H-M   'P 1'
#
loop_
_entity.id
_entity.type
_entity.pdbx_description
1 polymer ?
#
loop_
_entity_poly.entity_id
_entity_poly.type
_entity_poly.pdbx_seq_one_letter_code
_entity_poly.pdbx_strand_id
1 'polypeptide(L)'
;MYTKEQQLLKIKTPKISDIEREYLNWLQEQQFSCILCNTFSNIEMHHVKLKSTDKKNHKRLIPLCIEHHKGKALSPHGTSRKWRLHISMESQNKVADELYNTFLESK
;
A
#
# COMPACT_ATOMS: atom_id res chain seq x y z
N MET A 1 7.99 17.75 -10.17
CA MET A 1 9.15 18.50 -9.64
C MET A 1 8.78 19.17 -8.32
N TYR A 2 9.73 19.25 -7.41
CA TYR A 2 9.48 19.88 -6.12
C TYR A 2 9.72 21.37 -6.17
N THR A 3 8.91 22.13 -5.44
CA THR A 3 9.19 23.54 -5.20
C THR A 3 10.35 23.67 -4.21
N LYS A 4 10.89 24.88 -4.05
CA LYS A 4 11.95 25.10 -3.07
C LYS A 4 11.50 24.79 -1.64
N GLU A 5 10.26 25.13 -1.30
CA GLU A 5 9.68 24.83 0.01
C GLU A 5 9.57 23.33 0.23
N GLN A 6 9.14 22.59 -0.79
CA GLN A 6 9.06 21.14 -0.72
C GLN A 6 10.43 20.51 -0.56
N GLN A 7 11.45 21.07 -1.23
CA GLN A 7 12.82 20.58 -1.09
C GLN A 7 13.35 20.80 0.32
N LEU A 8 13.05 21.94 0.92
CA LEU A 8 13.46 22.21 2.30
C LEU A 8 12.77 21.27 3.28
N LEU A 9 11.49 21.00 3.09
CA LEU A 9 10.75 20.05 3.90
C LEU A 9 11.27 18.63 3.76
N LYS A 10 11.78 18.29 2.59
CA LYS A 10 12.33 16.96 2.31
C LYS A 10 13.56 16.62 3.14
N ILE A 11 14.27 17.59 3.65
CA ILE A 11 15.43 17.34 4.49
C ILE A 11 15.05 16.47 5.70
N LYS A 12 13.80 16.56 6.14
CA LYS A 12 13.28 15.84 7.31
C LYS A 12 12.48 14.59 6.97
N THR A 13 12.27 14.30 5.69
CA THR A 13 11.47 13.14 5.28
C THR A 13 12.28 12.21 4.38
N PRO A 14 12.06 10.88 4.47
CA PRO A 14 12.72 9.94 3.57
C PRO A 14 12.38 10.24 2.12
N LYS A 15 13.37 10.17 1.26
CA LYS A 15 13.14 10.33 -0.18
C LYS A 15 12.40 9.12 -0.72
N ILE A 16 11.38 9.39 -1.54
CA ILE A 16 10.74 8.36 -2.35
C ILE A 16 11.51 8.31 -3.66
N SER A 17 11.87 7.11 -4.12
CA SER A 17 12.56 6.94 -5.40
C SER A 17 11.63 7.33 -6.55
N ASP A 18 12.23 7.62 -7.72
CA ASP A 18 11.44 8.01 -8.89
C ASP A 18 10.48 6.90 -9.32
N ILE A 19 10.93 5.65 -9.30
CA ILE A 19 10.07 4.53 -9.67
C ILE A 19 8.93 4.33 -8.67
N GLU A 20 9.18 4.54 -7.39
CA GLU A 20 8.14 4.45 -6.39
C GLU A 20 7.09 5.54 -6.58
N ARG A 21 7.52 6.75 -6.95
CA ARG A 21 6.60 7.85 -7.24
C ARG A 21 5.75 7.55 -8.47
N GLU A 22 6.37 7.03 -9.52
CA GLU A 22 5.63 6.61 -10.71
C GLU A 22 4.59 5.55 -10.36
N TYR A 23 4.95 4.59 -9.51
CA TYR A 23 4.05 3.55 -9.06
C TYR A 23 2.86 4.11 -8.28
N LEU A 24 3.12 5.02 -7.34
CA LEU A 24 2.05 5.65 -6.56
C LEU A 24 1.09 6.44 -7.47
N ASN A 25 1.64 7.16 -8.46
CA ASN A 25 0.80 7.88 -9.43
C ASN A 25 -0.04 6.93 -10.27
N TRP A 26 0.57 5.84 -10.72
CA TRP A 26 -0.13 4.82 -11.48
C TRP A 26 -1.27 4.21 -10.68
N LEU A 27 -1.05 3.93 -9.40
CA LEU A 27 -2.08 3.38 -8.52
C LEU A 27 -3.27 4.32 -8.38
N GLN A 28 -3.04 5.63 -8.36
CA GLN A 28 -4.11 6.61 -8.27
C GLN A 28 -4.95 6.68 -9.55
N GLU A 29 -4.35 6.37 -10.68
CA GLU A 29 -5.04 6.38 -11.99
C GLU A 29 -5.87 5.12 -12.21
N GLN A 30 -5.58 4.03 -11.49
CA GLN A 30 -6.30 2.77 -11.62
C GLN A 30 -7.45 2.69 -10.62
N GLN A 31 -8.41 1.81 -10.92
CA GLN A 31 -9.48 1.51 -9.98
C GLN A 31 -9.28 0.09 -9.47
N PHE A 32 -8.92 -0.02 -8.19
CA PHE A 32 -8.75 -1.32 -7.56
C PHE A 32 -9.86 -1.57 -6.55
N SER A 33 -10.26 -2.83 -6.44
CA SER A 33 -11.22 -3.24 -5.40
C SER A 33 -10.47 -3.74 -4.18
N CYS A 34 -11.16 -3.70 -3.04
CA CYS A 34 -10.65 -4.32 -1.82
C CYS A 34 -10.42 -5.82 -2.04
N ILE A 35 -9.25 -6.33 -1.65
CA ILE A 35 -8.92 -7.74 -1.85
C ILE A 35 -9.80 -8.68 -1.02
N LEU A 36 -10.50 -8.17 -0.01
CA LEU A 36 -11.35 -8.98 0.87
C LEU A 36 -12.82 -8.96 0.48
N CYS A 37 -13.36 -7.80 0.10
CA CYS A 37 -14.80 -7.68 -0.16
C CYS A 37 -15.14 -7.17 -1.56
N ASN A 38 -14.13 -6.90 -2.37
CA ASN A 38 -14.29 -6.46 -3.76
C ASN A 38 -15.02 -5.13 -3.96
N THR A 39 -15.22 -4.34 -2.90
CA THR A 39 -15.77 -3.00 -3.05
C THR A 39 -14.76 -2.08 -3.72
N PHE A 40 -15.26 -1.12 -4.50
CA PHE A 40 -14.44 -0.06 -5.09
C PHE A 40 -14.52 1.24 -4.30
N SER A 41 -15.29 1.28 -3.22
CA SER A 41 -15.51 2.48 -2.43
C SER A 41 -14.44 2.65 -1.36
N ASN A 42 -13.89 3.87 -1.27
CA ASN A 42 -12.96 4.24 -0.20
C ASN A 42 -11.77 3.30 -0.08
N ILE A 43 -11.10 3.05 -1.19
CA ILE A 43 -9.95 2.17 -1.23
C ILE A 43 -8.70 2.92 -0.77
N GLU A 44 -7.98 2.31 0.16
CA GLU A 44 -6.70 2.78 0.66
C GLU A 44 -5.63 1.75 0.36
N MET A 45 -4.40 2.20 0.12
CA MET A 45 -3.29 1.29 -0.10
C MET A 45 -2.59 1.01 1.22
N HIS A 46 -2.56 -0.26 1.60
CA HIS A 46 -1.90 -0.70 2.84
C HIS A 46 -0.47 -1.16 2.53
N HIS A 47 0.49 -0.65 3.29
CA HIS A 47 1.89 -1.08 3.18
C HIS A 47 2.06 -2.43 3.86
N VAL A 48 2.51 -3.42 3.10
CA VAL A 48 2.78 -4.76 3.63
C VAL A 48 4.17 -4.79 4.22
N LYS A 49 4.27 -5.17 5.48
CA LYS A 49 5.56 -5.28 6.20
C LYS A 49 5.70 -6.69 6.74
N LEU A 50 6.93 -7.21 6.70
CA LEU A 50 7.23 -8.50 7.32
C LEU A 50 7.22 -8.40 8.83
N LYS A 51 7.73 -7.28 9.37
CA LYS A 51 7.77 -6.99 10.80
C LYS A 51 7.29 -5.56 11.04
N SER A 52 6.71 -5.30 12.20
CA SER A 52 6.23 -3.96 12.54
C SER A 52 7.35 -2.92 12.58
N THR A 53 8.59 -3.36 12.79
CA THR A 53 9.77 -2.49 12.81
C THR A 53 10.34 -2.18 11.43
N ASP A 54 9.87 -2.88 10.39
CA ASP A 54 10.36 -2.66 9.03
C ASP A 54 9.92 -1.29 8.52
N LYS A 55 10.77 -0.70 7.70
CA LYS A 55 10.43 0.55 7.02
C LYS A 55 9.35 0.31 5.97
N LYS A 56 8.52 1.33 5.73
CA LYS A 56 7.53 1.26 4.67
C LYS A 56 8.22 1.11 3.32
N ASN A 57 7.73 0.17 2.53
CA ASN A 57 8.20 -0.04 1.17
C ASN A 57 7.03 0.28 0.22
N HIS A 58 7.15 1.35 -0.54
CA HIS A 58 6.08 1.80 -1.44
C HIS A 58 5.85 0.88 -2.64
N LYS A 59 6.69 -0.13 -2.81
CA LYS A 59 6.49 -1.16 -3.83
C LYS A 59 5.64 -2.32 -3.31
N ARG A 60 5.34 -2.36 -2.02
CA ARG A 60 4.60 -3.44 -1.38
C ARG A 60 3.30 -2.91 -0.81
N LEU A 61 2.32 -2.76 -1.70
CA LEU A 61 1.02 -2.21 -1.35
C LEU A 61 -0.08 -3.17 -1.76
N ILE A 62 -1.13 -3.22 -0.95
CA ILE A 62 -2.36 -3.96 -1.27
C ILE A 62 -3.56 -3.05 -1.10
N PRO A 63 -4.58 -3.15 -1.98
CA PRO A 63 -5.77 -2.32 -1.86
C PRO A 63 -6.75 -2.89 -0.84
N LEU A 64 -7.17 -2.04 0.09
CA LEU A 64 -8.15 -2.38 1.12
C LEU A 64 -9.15 -1.24 1.26
N CYS A 65 -10.43 -1.57 1.43
CA CYS A 65 -11.40 -0.54 1.78
C CYS A 65 -11.15 -0.07 3.21
N ILE A 66 -11.73 1.05 3.57
CA ILE A 66 -11.49 1.65 4.88
C ILE A 66 -11.78 0.69 6.04
N GLU A 67 -12.86 -0.11 5.93
CA GLU A 67 -13.23 -1.08 6.94
C GLU A 67 -12.20 -2.20 7.09
N HIS A 68 -11.68 -2.70 5.97
CA HIS A 68 -10.69 -3.77 5.98
C HIS A 68 -9.26 -3.27 6.12
N HIS A 69 -9.05 -1.97 6.13
CA HIS A 69 -7.73 -1.38 6.38
C HIS A 69 -7.54 -1.01 7.84
N LYS A 70 -8.54 -0.38 8.45
CA LYS A 70 -8.42 0.10 9.84
C LYS A 70 -9.73 0.08 10.62
N GLY A 71 -10.77 -0.59 10.11
CA GLY A 71 -12.04 -0.71 10.79
C GLY A 71 -12.05 -1.75 11.89
N LYS A 72 -13.21 -1.92 12.52
CA LYS A 72 -13.40 -2.92 13.60
C LYS A 72 -13.56 -4.34 13.06
N ALA A 73 -13.86 -4.47 11.78
CA ALA A 73 -13.89 -5.77 11.12
C ALA A 73 -12.46 -6.28 10.94
N LEU A 74 -12.27 -7.29 10.13
CA LEU A 74 -10.92 -7.83 9.88
C LEU A 74 -10.05 -6.78 9.17
N SER A 75 -9.04 -6.24 9.85
CA SER A 75 -8.19 -5.20 9.30
C SER A 75 -6.79 -5.22 9.94
N PRO A 76 -5.73 -4.82 9.19
CA PRO A 76 -4.37 -4.82 9.74
C PRO A 76 -4.16 -3.78 10.83
N HIS A 77 -4.87 -2.66 10.81
CA HIS A 77 -4.70 -1.61 11.81
C HIS A 77 -5.74 -1.67 12.93
N GLY A 78 -6.93 -2.19 12.66
CA GLY A 78 -7.99 -2.30 13.65
C GLY A 78 -7.96 -3.59 14.45
N THR A 79 -7.68 -4.71 13.78
CA THR A 79 -7.67 -6.05 14.39
C THR A 79 -6.44 -6.83 13.92
N SER A 80 -5.26 -6.27 14.18
CA SER A 80 -4.01 -6.77 13.61
C SER A 80 -3.73 -8.25 13.87
N ARG A 81 -4.09 -8.76 15.07
CA ARG A 81 -3.89 -10.17 15.40
C ARG A 81 -4.77 -11.09 14.56
N LYS A 82 -6.07 -10.75 14.46
CA LYS A 82 -7.02 -11.52 13.64
C LYS A 82 -6.64 -11.44 12.16
N TRP A 83 -6.20 -10.27 11.74
CA TRP A 83 -5.75 -10.03 10.37
C TRP A 83 -4.64 -11.00 9.99
N ARG A 84 -3.58 -11.10 10.81
CA ARG A 84 -2.45 -11.97 10.54
C ARG A 84 -2.81 -13.46 10.56
N LEU A 85 -3.79 -13.83 11.38
CA LEU A 85 -4.28 -15.21 11.41
C LEU A 85 -5.13 -15.56 10.20
N HIS A 86 -5.85 -14.58 9.65
CA HIS A 86 -6.74 -14.79 8.51
C HIS A 86 -5.99 -14.70 7.17
N ILE A 87 -5.07 -13.75 7.03
CA ILE A 87 -4.31 -13.53 5.80
C ILE A 87 -2.83 -13.63 6.14
N SER A 88 -2.18 -14.65 5.59
CA SER A 88 -0.74 -14.85 5.82
C SER A 88 0.06 -13.72 5.19
N MET A 89 1.24 -13.46 5.74
CA MET A 89 2.18 -12.51 5.15
C MET A 89 2.60 -12.92 3.75
N GLU A 90 2.68 -14.22 3.50
CA GLU A 90 2.99 -14.75 2.18
C GLU A 90 1.92 -14.35 1.16
N SER A 91 0.64 -14.51 1.52
CA SER A 91 -0.47 -14.12 0.65
C SER A 91 -0.48 -12.62 0.38
N GLN A 92 -0.25 -11.81 1.41
CA GLN A 92 -0.19 -10.36 1.26
C GLN A 92 0.95 -9.95 0.33
N ASN A 93 2.13 -10.53 0.50
CA ASN A 93 3.28 -10.24 -0.34
C ASN A 93 3.05 -10.68 -1.79
N LYS A 94 2.37 -11.81 -1.99
CA LYS A 94 2.03 -12.28 -3.32
C LYS A 94 1.15 -11.27 -4.06
N VAL A 95 0.11 -10.75 -3.40
CA VAL A 95 -0.77 -9.73 -3.99
C VAL A 95 0.03 -8.46 -4.29
N ALA A 96 0.86 -8.03 -3.35
CA ALA A 96 1.68 -6.83 -3.54
C ALA A 96 2.65 -6.98 -4.71
N ASP A 97 3.27 -8.15 -4.84
CA ASP A 97 4.19 -8.43 -5.96
C ASP A 97 3.46 -8.45 -7.29
N GLU A 98 2.29 -9.08 -7.36
CA GLU A 98 1.50 -9.15 -8.58
C GLU A 98 1.08 -7.74 -9.03
N LEU A 99 0.68 -6.91 -8.08
CA LEU A 99 0.28 -5.53 -8.37
C LEU A 99 1.44 -4.71 -8.92
N TYR A 100 2.60 -4.82 -8.29
CA TYR A 100 3.78 -4.09 -8.74
C TYR A 100 4.25 -4.59 -10.12
N ASN A 101 4.20 -5.90 -10.35
CA ASN A 101 4.56 -6.48 -11.65
C ASN A 101 3.62 -6.00 -12.75
N THR A 102 2.33 -5.88 -12.46
CA THR A 102 1.36 -5.32 -13.40
C THR A 102 1.74 -3.89 -13.80
N PHE A 103 2.17 -3.10 -12.83
CA PHE A 103 2.66 -1.74 -13.10
C PHE A 103 3.89 -1.78 -14.03
N LEU A 104 4.87 -2.64 -13.72
CA LEU A 104 6.08 -2.72 -14.54
C LEU A 104 5.77 -3.17 -15.97
N GLU A 105 4.82 -4.06 -16.15
CA GLU A 105 4.40 -4.52 -17.48
C GLU A 105 3.65 -3.45 -18.26
N SER A 106 3.06 -2.47 -17.58
CA SER A 106 2.31 -1.38 -18.21
C SER A 106 3.21 -0.27 -18.76
N LYS A 107 4.49 -0.31 -18.44
CA LYS A 107 5.45 0.72 -18.86
C LYS A 107 5.89 0.54 -20.31
#